data_12c891c23d19af0ac0964ed4f27b966f
#
_entry.id   12c891c23d19af0ac0964ed4f27b966f
#
_cell.length_a   1.000
_cell.length_b   1.000
_cell.length_c   1.000
_cell.angle_alpha   90.00
_cell.angle_beta   90.00
_cell.angle_gamma   90.00
#
_symmetry.space_group_name_H-M   'P 1'
#
loop_
_entity.id
_entity.type
_entity.pdbx_description
1 polymer ?
#
loop_
_entity_poly.entity_id
_entity_poly.type
_entity_poly.pdbx_seq_one_letter_code
_entity_poly.pdbx_strand_id
1 'polypeptide(L)'
;MALIIEKFSFGVGDRFAHQGKAQLAAIVKAAEQGVEVVPVWNKSNREHQTIGSEIASCRQAADAAVKALDWNKSHYVDAYHINLKIVDPFLDNSDFYTIDVADAIGTPAEESEVNAFVDSIPELIGSLDIPGIDQPLEMTRESIVKTANHYLKAVQLAGEIYRYIADKNGEGTFITEVSMDETDSPQTPPELLVILAAIAKQGIPVQTIAPKFTGRFNKGVDYVGDVAQFEKEFQDDLAVIAFAVKKYGLPENLKLSVHSGSDKFSIYEPIRRALKKTGAGLHIKTAGTTWLEELIGSAEAGGDGLDLAKEVYAEAFANSEALCAPYATVIDINTDDLPDPETVKAWTAEQYVNALRHDPNHPEFNSSFRQLLHVGYKTAAKMGDRYLKMLVKCEESISRNVTENLYERHLKPLFIDQ
;
A
#
# COMPACT_ATOMS: atom_id res chain seq x y z
N MET A 1 -19.33 -2.21 -20.05
CA MET A 1 -18.38 -1.06 -19.94
C MET A 1 -17.21 -1.55 -19.13
N ALA A 2 -15.99 -1.13 -19.48
CA ALA A 2 -14.84 -1.49 -18.68
C ALA A 2 -14.93 -0.91 -17.26
N LEU A 3 -14.42 -1.66 -16.27
CA LEU A 3 -14.32 -1.20 -14.89
C LEU A 3 -13.20 -0.16 -14.81
N ILE A 4 -13.52 1.02 -14.29
CA ILE A 4 -12.60 2.16 -14.19
C ILE A 4 -12.58 2.62 -12.75
N ILE A 5 -11.40 2.62 -12.14
CA ILE A 5 -11.23 3.09 -10.77
C ILE A 5 -11.35 4.62 -10.70
N GLU A 6 -12.05 5.11 -9.71
CA GLU A 6 -12.29 6.52 -9.44
C GLU A 6 -11.00 7.29 -9.18
N LYS A 7 -11.07 8.62 -9.26
CA LYS A 7 -9.91 9.52 -9.13
C LYS A 7 -9.11 9.29 -7.85
N PHE A 8 -9.79 9.14 -6.72
CA PHE A 8 -9.17 8.85 -5.43
C PHE A 8 -9.64 7.51 -4.89
N SER A 9 -8.70 6.66 -4.51
CA SER A 9 -8.96 5.35 -3.95
C SER A 9 -8.01 5.08 -2.78
N PHE A 10 -8.53 4.40 -1.77
CA PHE A 10 -7.84 4.18 -0.51
C PHE A 10 -7.80 2.70 -0.18
N GLY A 11 -6.60 2.12 -0.26
CA GLY A 11 -6.35 0.74 0.04
C GLY A 11 -6.26 0.50 1.55
N VAL A 12 -7.15 -0.31 2.09
CA VAL A 12 -7.21 -0.64 3.51
C VAL A 12 -6.98 -2.13 3.73
N GLY A 13 -6.09 -2.46 4.66
CA GLY A 13 -5.84 -3.84 5.09
C GLY A 13 -6.62 -4.16 6.36
N ASP A 14 -7.23 -5.33 6.38
CA ASP A 14 -7.90 -5.86 7.57
C ASP A 14 -7.48 -7.31 7.76
N ARG A 15 -6.43 -7.51 8.57
CA ARG A 15 -5.82 -8.83 8.73
C ARG A 15 -6.78 -9.87 9.27
N PHE A 16 -7.63 -9.49 10.21
CA PHE A 16 -8.56 -10.39 10.89
C PHE A 16 -10.00 -10.32 10.35
N ALA A 17 -10.27 -9.48 9.35
CA ALA A 17 -11.58 -9.31 8.72
C ALA A 17 -12.70 -8.86 9.69
N HIS A 18 -12.37 -7.98 10.66
CA HIS A 18 -13.31 -7.45 11.66
C HIS A 18 -13.53 -5.94 11.57
N GLN A 19 -12.67 -5.21 10.84
CA GLN A 19 -12.67 -3.74 10.86
C GLN A 19 -13.27 -3.09 9.61
N GLY A 20 -13.76 -3.86 8.65
CA GLY A 20 -14.30 -3.34 7.39
C GLY A 20 -15.33 -2.22 7.57
N LYS A 21 -16.24 -2.36 8.56
CA LYS A 21 -17.24 -1.32 8.88
C LYS A 21 -16.59 -0.04 9.41
N ALA A 22 -15.61 -0.14 10.30
CA ALA A 22 -14.90 1.02 10.86
C ALA A 22 -14.06 1.74 9.79
N GLN A 23 -13.43 0.97 8.89
CA GLN A 23 -12.69 1.50 7.74
C GLN A 23 -13.61 2.24 6.77
N LEU A 24 -14.76 1.64 6.42
CA LEU A 24 -15.74 2.28 5.55
C LEU A 24 -16.36 3.53 6.20
N ALA A 25 -16.57 3.54 7.52
CA ALA A 25 -17.08 4.72 8.24
C ALA A 25 -16.15 5.94 8.09
N ALA A 26 -14.83 5.75 8.03
CA ALA A 26 -13.90 6.84 7.74
C ALA A 26 -14.10 7.41 6.33
N ILE A 27 -14.36 6.57 5.35
CA ILE A 27 -14.63 6.97 3.96
C ILE A 27 -15.99 7.66 3.84
N VAL A 28 -17.01 7.19 4.56
CA VAL A 28 -18.31 7.87 4.65
C VAL A 28 -18.13 9.29 5.18
N LYS A 29 -17.35 9.48 6.26
CA LYS A 29 -17.04 10.82 6.79
C LYS A 29 -16.36 11.72 5.75
N ALA A 30 -15.44 11.19 4.93
CA ALA A 30 -14.82 11.94 3.84
C ALA A 30 -15.84 12.35 2.77
N ALA A 31 -16.76 11.46 2.41
CA ALA A 31 -17.83 11.73 1.45
C ALA A 31 -18.81 12.80 1.97
N GLU A 32 -19.08 12.84 3.28
CA GLU A 32 -19.88 13.90 3.93
C GLU A 32 -19.21 15.30 3.83
N GLN A 33 -17.87 15.33 3.70
CA GLN A 33 -17.12 16.56 3.43
C GLN A 33 -16.99 16.89 1.93
N GLY A 34 -17.70 16.16 1.07
CA GLY A 34 -17.71 16.39 -0.38
C GLY A 34 -16.52 15.80 -1.13
N VAL A 35 -15.73 14.93 -0.48
CA VAL A 35 -14.58 14.27 -1.13
C VAL A 35 -14.91 12.80 -1.39
N GLU A 36 -14.94 12.44 -2.68
CA GLU A 36 -15.19 11.06 -3.09
C GLU A 36 -13.88 10.26 -3.09
N VAL A 37 -13.78 9.33 -2.16
CA VAL A 37 -12.71 8.34 -2.08
C VAL A 37 -13.33 6.95 -2.09
N VAL A 38 -12.76 6.03 -2.85
CA VAL A 38 -13.29 4.66 -3.00
C VAL A 38 -12.47 3.72 -2.14
N PRO A 39 -13.12 2.87 -1.30
CA PRO A 39 -12.43 1.85 -0.53
C PRO A 39 -11.96 0.71 -1.42
N VAL A 40 -10.72 0.25 -1.16
CA VAL A 40 -10.14 -0.94 -1.77
C VAL A 40 -9.61 -1.83 -0.65
N TRP A 41 -10.31 -2.91 -0.33
CA TRP A 41 -9.84 -3.85 0.69
C TRP A 41 -8.75 -4.74 0.11
N ASN A 42 -7.58 -4.75 0.72
CA ASN A 42 -6.44 -5.53 0.26
C ASN A 42 -5.99 -6.55 1.30
N LYS A 43 -5.61 -7.74 0.84
CA LYS A 43 -4.98 -8.76 1.66
C LYS A 43 -4.15 -9.69 0.77
N SER A 44 -2.87 -9.84 1.13
CA SER A 44 -1.95 -10.68 0.36
C SER A 44 -2.11 -12.18 0.70
N ASN A 45 -1.69 -13.05 -0.22
CA ASN A 45 -1.65 -14.49 0.02
C ASN A 45 -0.84 -14.84 1.29
N ARG A 46 0.28 -14.14 1.53
CA ARG A 46 1.10 -14.32 2.73
C ARG A 46 0.33 -14.02 4.01
N GLU A 47 -0.51 -12.97 4.01
CA GLU A 47 -1.35 -12.63 5.15
C GLU A 47 -2.44 -13.67 5.38
N HIS A 48 -3.12 -14.14 4.32
CA HIS A 48 -4.10 -15.22 4.41
C HIS A 48 -3.50 -16.49 5.01
N GLN A 49 -2.33 -16.90 4.53
CA GLN A 49 -1.60 -18.07 5.06
C GLN A 49 -1.19 -17.88 6.52
N THR A 50 -0.73 -16.69 6.91
CA THR A 50 -0.29 -16.40 8.28
C THR A 50 -1.44 -16.44 9.27
N ILE A 51 -2.61 -15.91 8.88
CA ILE A 51 -3.82 -15.86 9.71
C ILE A 51 -4.59 -17.19 9.66
N GLY A 52 -4.38 -18.00 8.62
CA GLY A 52 -5.17 -19.20 8.36
C GLY A 52 -6.58 -18.89 7.86
N SER A 53 -6.74 -17.79 7.11
CA SER A 53 -8.04 -17.36 6.58
C SER A 53 -8.21 -17.72 5.10
N GLU A 54 -9.46 -17.98 4.70
CA GLU A 54 -9.82 -18.19 3.31
C GLU A 54 -9.73 -16.88 2.51
N ILE A 55 -9.35 -16.96 1.23
CA ILE A 55 -9.25 -15.78 0.34
C ILE A 55 -10.58 -15.04 0.25
N ALA A 56 -11.69 -15.77 0.14
CA ALA A 56 -13.03 -15.21 0.09
C ALA A 56 -13.40 -14.34 1.32
N SER A 57 -12.73 -14.51 2.46
CA SER A 57 -13.05 -13.76 3.68
C SER A 57 -12.87 -12.25 3.52
N CYS A 58 -11.93 -11.80 2.66
CA CYS A 58 -11.73 -10.38 2.38
C CYS A 58 -12.95 -9.79 1.65
N ARG A 59 -13.45 -10.44 0.60
CA ARG A 59 -14.67 -10.05 -0.13
C ARG A 59 -15.89 -10.07 0.78
N GLN A 60 -16.06 -11.12 1.57
CA GLN A 60 -17.19 -11.25 2.50
C GLN A 60 -17.19 -10.13 3.54
N ALA A 61 -16.03 -9.76 4.09
CA ALA A 61 -15.93 -8.66 5.07
C ALA A 61 -16.22 -7.30 4.42
N ALA A 62 -15.73 -7.06 3.19
CA ALA A 62 -16.00 -5.85 2.42
C ALA A 62 -17.51 -5.71 2.14
N ASP A 63 -18.15 -6.75 1.62
CA ASP A 63 -19.59 -6.75 1.30
C ASP A 63 -20.45 -6.59 2.56
N ALA A 64 -20.05 -7.19 3.68
CA ALA A 64 -20.72 -7.02 4.97
C ALA A 64 -20.62 -5.56 5.47
N ALA A 65 -19.46 -4.91 5.31
CA ALA A 65 -19.27 -3.50 5.67
C ALA A 65 -20.13 -2.57 4.81
N VAL A 66 -20.12 -2.79 3.50
CA VAL A 66 -20.94 -2.08 2.50
C VAL A 66 -22.43 -2.16 2.86
N LYS A 67 -22.91 -3.36 3.15
CA LYS A 67 -24.30 -3.60 3.57
C LYS A 67 -24.63 -2.93 4.92
N ALA A 68 -23.71 -2.98 5.88
CA ALA A 68 -23.93 -2.45 7.23
C ALA A 68 -24.04 -0.92 7.26
N LEU A 69 -23.45 -0.22 6.29
CA LEU A 69 -23.45 1.25 6.19
C LEU A 69 -24.28 1.77 5.01
N ASP A 70 -25.08 0.91 4.36
CA ASP A 70 -25.87 1.26 3.17
C ASP A 70 -25.03 2.00 2.10
N TRP A 71 -23.77 1.60 1.94
CA TRP A 71 -22.86 2.20 0.96
C TRP A 71 -23.27 1.81 -0.45
N ASN A 72 -23.65 2.78 -1.26
CA ASN A 72 -24.17 2.58 -2.62
C ASN A 72 -23.23 3.04 -3.73
N LYS A 73 -21.98 3.36 -3.39
CA LYS A 73 -20.91 3.72 -4.33
C LYS A 73 -19.99 2.52 -4.58
N SER A 74 -19.05 2.68 -5.52
CA SER A 74 -18.06 1.65 -5.82
C SER A 74 -17.25 1.24 -4.59
N HIS A 75 -16.83 -0.01 -4.61
CA HIS A 75 -15.85 -0.59 -3.68
C HIS A 75 -15.16 -1.76 -4.36
N TYR A 76 -13.93 -2.03 -3.99
CA TYR A 76 -13.11 -3.05 -4.63
C TYR A 76 -12.39 -3.92 -3.61
N VAL A 77 -12.02 -5.13 -4.06
CA VAL A 77 -11.18 -6.07 -3.30
C VAL A 77 -9.96 -6.41 -4.12
N ASP A 78 -8.80 -6.11 -3.57
CA ASP A 78 -7.50 -6.24 -4.22
C ASP A 78 -6.83 -7.57 -3.88
N ALA A 79 -6.57 -8.36 -4.92
CA ALA A 79 -5.61 -9.46 -4.88
C ALA A 79 -4.18 -8.87 -4.77
N TYR A 80 -3.73 -8.63 -3.54
CA TYR A 80 -2.57 -7.83 -3.23
C TYR A 80 -1.27 -8.62 -3.37
N HIS A 81 -0.32 -8.09 -4.17
CA HIS A 81 0.96 -8.73 -4.51
C HIS A 81 0.81 -10.15 -5.06
N ILE A 82 0.11 -10.26 -6.20
CA ILE A 82 -0.10 -11.56 -6.87
C ILE A 82 0.90 -11.81 -8.00
N ASN A 83 1.14 -13.08 -8.25
CA ASN A 83 1.87 -13.59 -9.40
C ASN A 83 1.20 -14.86 -9.93
N LEU A 84 1.70 -15.45 -11.03
CA LEU A 84 1.10 -16.64 -11.65
C LEU A 84 0.97 -17.86 -10.73
N LYS A 85 1.78 -17.95 -9.66
CA LYS A 85 1.76 -19.11 -8.76
C LYS A 85 0.63 -19.06 -7.74
N ILE A 86 0.11 -17.86 -7.45
CA ILE A 86 -0.81 -17.64 -6.34
C ILE A 86 -2.11 -16.93 -6.73
N VAL A 87 -2.29 -16.56 -8.01
CA VAL A 87 -3.45 -15.76 -8.46
C VAL A 87 -4.76 -16.52 -8.46
N ASP A 88 -4.76 -17.82 -8.76
CA ASP A 88 -5.99 -18.61 -8.99
C ASP A 88 -7.04 -18.48 -7.87
N PRO A 89 -6.72 -18.60 -6.58
CA PRO A 89 -7.71 -18.47 -5.52
C PRO A 89 -8.37 -17.07 -5.42
N PHE A 90 -7.75 -16.06 -6.03
CA PHE A 90 -8.26 -14.68 -6.00
C PHE A 90 -9.22 -14.36 -7.14
N LEU A 91 -9.23 -15.13 -8.23
CA LEU A 91 -9.98 -14.83 -9.44
C LEU A 91 -11.47 -14.58 -9.18
N ASP A 92 -12.12 -15.40 -8.35
CA ASP A 92 -13.54 -15.30 -8.04
C ASP A 92 -13.87 -14.29 -6.92
N ASN A 93 -12.83 -13.73 -6.26
CA ASN A 93 -12.99 -12.97 -5.02
C ASN A 93 -12.45 -11.53 -5.12
N SER A 94 -11.83 -11.17 -6.24
CA SER A 94 -11.19 -9.87 -6.44
C SER A 94 -11.63 -9.22 -7.74
N ASP A 95 -11.65 -7.90 -7.74
CA ASP A 95 -11.91 -7.04 -8.90
C ASP A 95 -10.83 -5.96 -9.08
N PHE A 96 -9.78 -6.04 -8.27
CA PHE A 96 -8.56 -5.27 -8.37
C PHE A 96 -7.38 -6.25 -8.22
N TYR A 97 -6.34 -6.12 -9.07
CA TYR A 97 -5.18 -7.00 -9.04
C TYR A 97 -3.89 -6.20 -9.01
N THR A 98 -3.18 -6.28 -7.89
CA THR A 98 -1.81 -5.76 -7.74
C THR A 98 -0.82 -6.80 -8.25
N ILE A 99 -0.46 -6.68 -9.52
CA ILE A 99 0.51 -7.55 -10.17
C ILE A 99 1.91 -7.16 -9.67
N ASP A 100 2.53 -8.06 -8.91
CA ASP A 100 3.86 -7.86 -8.33
C ASP A 100 4.92 -8.52 -9.21
N VAL A 101 5.85 -7.72 -9.69
CA VAL A 101 6.96 -8.16 -10.55
C VAL A 101 8.34 -7.81 -9.99
N ALA A 102 8.40 -7.39 -8.72
CA ALA A 102 9.64 -6.98 -8.07
C ALA A 102 10.74 -8.04 -8.16
N ASP A 103 10.40 -9.32 -7.97
CA ASP A 103 11.35 -10.45 -8.07
C ASP A 103 11.99 -10.62 -9.47
N ALA A 104 11.37 -10.07 -10.51
CA ALA A 104 11.89 -10.16 -11.89
C ALA A 104 12.73 -8.94 -12.30
N ILE A 105 12.75 -7.89 -11.48
CA ILE A 105 13.56 -6.69 -11.73
C ILE A 105 15.05 -7.05 -11.61
N GLY A 106 15.85 -6.51 -12.51
CA GLY A 106 17.28 -6.85 -12.61
C GLY A 106 17.56 -8.17 -13.34
N THR A 107 16.54 -8.96 -13.69
CA THR A 107 16.69 -10.11 -14.59
C THR A 107 16.65 -9.61 -16.04
N PRO A 108 17.72 -9.73 -16.82
CA PRO A 108 17.73 -9.21 -18.19
C PRO A 108 16.79 -10.01 -19.09
N ALA A 109 16.10 -9.31 -20.00
CA ALA A 109 15.42 -9.92 -21.13
C ALA A 109 16.46 -10.34 -22.19
N GLU A 110 16.04 -11.10 -23.20
CA GLU A 110 16.93 -11.43 -24.32
C GLU A 110 17.41 -10.17 -25.04
N GLU A 111 18.69 -10.10 -25.41
CA GLU A 111 19.32 -8.92 -26.03
C GLU A 111 18.55 -8.45 -27.28
N SER A 112 18.05 -9.38 -28.09
CA SER A 112 17.23 -9.08 -29.26
C SER A 112 15.90 -8.40 -28.90
N GLU A 113 15.27 -8.77 -27.79
CA GLU A 113 14.02 -8.16 -27.30
C GLU A 113 14.28 -6.76 -26.75
N VAL A 114 15.38 -6.59 -26.00
CA VAL A 114 15.81 -5.26 -25.50
C VAL A 114 16.06 -4.32 -26.67
N ASN A 115 16.84 -4.75 -27.68
CA ASN A 115 17.11 -3.94 -28.85
C ASN A 115 15.85 -3.60 -29.63
N ALA A 116 14.97 -4.57 -29.89
CA ALA A 116 13.71 -4.35 -30.55
C ALA A 116 12.80 -3.37 -29.81
N PHE A 117 12.74 -3.48 -28.48
CA PHE A 117 11.99 -2.53 -27.65
C PHE A 117 12.56 -1.12 -27.76
N VAL A 118 13.87 -0.94 -27.58
CA VAL A 118 14.51 0.37 -27.64
C VAL A 118 14.36 1.00 -29.03
N ASP A 119 14.48 0.21 -30.12
CA ASP A 119 14.24 0.66 -31.48
C ASP A 119 12.79 1.06 -31.75
N SER A 120 11.85 0.57 -30.94
CA SER A 120 10.42 0.90 -31.06
C SER A 120 10.00 2.21 -30.37
N ILE A 121 10.90 2.84 -29.60
CA ILE A 121 10.67 4.09 -28.85
C ILE A 121 11.76 5.14 -29.13
N PRO A 122 12.14 5.39 -30.41
CA PRO A 122 13.24 6.30 -30.76
C PRO A 122 12.95 7.73 -30.32
N GLU A 123 11.69 8.10 -30.14
CA GLU A 123 11.27 9.42 -29.70
C GLU A 123 11.62 9.73 -28.23
N LEU A 124 12.04 8.74 -27.45
CA LEU A 124 12.57 8.98 -26.11
C LEU A 124 14.06 9.33 -26.10
N ILE A 125 14.76 9.20 -27.23
CA ILE A 125 16.20 9.51 -27.32
C ILE A 125 16.37 11.02 -27.53
N GLY A 126 17.10 11.67 -26.63
CA GLY A 126 17.41 13.09 -26.65
C GLY A 126 16.99 13.82 -25.42
N SER A 127 16.81 15.13 -25.54
CA SER A 127 16.34 16.01 -24.51
C SER A 127 14.81 16.12 -24.60
N LEU A 128 14.10 15.65 -23.58
CA LEU A 128 12.63 15.60 -23.55
C LEU A 128 12.07 16.67 -22.61
N ASP A 129 11.42 17.68 -23.18
CA ASP A 129 10.62 18.63 -22.42
C ASP A 129 9.28 18.00 -22.03
N ILE A 130 9.10 17.70 -20.74
CA ILE A 130 7.85 17.19 -20.19
C ILE A 130 7.17 18.30 -19.37
N PRO A 131 5.96 18.72 -19.73
CA PRO A 131 5.25 19.75 -18.97
C PRO A 131 5.07 19.37 -17.51
N GLY A 132 5.60 20.18 -16.60
CA GLY A 132 5.55 19.95 -15.16
C GLY A 132 6.89 19.50 -14.56
N ILE A 133 7.89 19.18 -15.39
CA ILE A 133 9.27 18.91 -14.96
C ILE A 133 10.13 20.14 -15.29
N ASP A 134 10.88 20.62 -14.30
CA ASP A 134 11.62 21.88 -14.41
C ASP A 134 12.80 21.83 -15.40
N GLN A 135 13.41 20.65 -15.55
CA GLN A 135 14.54 20.44 -16.46
C GLN A 135 14.22 19.30 -17.42
N PRO A 136 14.59 19.43 -18.71
CA PRO A 136 14.39 18.37 -19.67
C PRO A 136 14.99 17.04 -19.19
N LEU A 137 14.33 15.93 -19.48
CA LEU A 137 14.89 14.61 -19.23
C LEU A 137 15.89 14.28 -20.34
N GLU A 138 17.16 14.17 -19.98
CA GLU A 138 18.22 13.76 -20.90
C GLU A 138 18.29 12.25 -21.00
N MET A 139 17.84 11.70 -22.12
CA MET A 139 17.77 10.26 -22.35
C MET A 139 18.62 9.84 -23.54
N THR A 140 19.66 9.08 -23.27
CA THR A 140 20.50 8.48 -24.34
C THR A 140 20.00 7.08 -24.66
N ARG A 141 20.33 6.59 -25.89
CA ARG A 141 20.06 5.18 -26.22
C ARG A 141 20.64 4.23 -25.17
N GLU A 142 21.86 4.53 -24.67
CA GLU A 142 22.55 3.72 -23.68
C GLU A 142 21.77 3.69 -22.34
N SER A 143 21.26 4.84 -21.87
CA SER A 143 20.46 4.90 -20.65
C SER A 143 19.15 4.12 -20.79
N ILE A 144 18.48 4.21 -21.95
CA ILE A 144 17.25 3.45 -22.24
C ILE A 144 17.54 1.95 -22.30
N VAL A 145 18.62 1.52 -22.95
CA VAL A 145 19.06 0.11 -22.98
C VAL A 145 19.33 -0.41 -21.56
N LYS A 146 20.01 0.40 -20.73
CA LYS A 146 20.26 0.05 -19.31
C LYS A 146 18.94 -0.16 -18.56
N THR A 147 18.00 0.76 -18.68
CA THR A 147 16.69 0.69 -18.06
C THR A 147 15.90 -0.52 -18.58
N ALA A 148 15.90 -0.75 -19.90
CA ALA A 148 15.24 -1.90 -20.50
C ALA A 148 15.83 -3.25 -20.00
N ASN A 149 17.15 -3.37 -19.91
CA ASN A 149 17.79 -4.55 -19.32
C ASN A 149 17.37 -4.81 -17.87
N HIS A 150 17.05 -3.74 -17.14
CA HIS A 150 16.67 -3.86 -15.74
C HIS A 150 15.18 -4.20 -15.55
N TYR A 151 14.29 -3.63 -16.38
CA TYR A 151 12.84 -3.69 -16.14
C TYR A 151 12.04 -4.44 -17.20
N LEU A 152 12.54 -4.63 -18.44
CA LEU A 152 11.74 -5.17 -19.55
C LEU A 152 11.20 -6.57 -19.23
N LYS A 153 12.01 -7.44 -18.63
CA LYS A 153 11.59 -8.78 -18.25
C LYS A 153 10.46 -8.77 -17.21
N ALA A 154 10.55 -7.87 -16.24
CA ALA A 154 9.50 -7.68 -15.23
C ALA A 154 8.18 -7.21 -15.89
N VAL A 155 8.25 -6.27 -16.83
CA VAL A 155 7.05 -5.80 -17.56
C VAL A 155 6.47 -6.87 -18.47
N GLN A 156 7.31 -7.70 -19.12
CA GLN A 156 6.83 -8.87 -19.89
C GLN A 156 6.07 -9.83 -19.00
N LEU A 157 6.60 -10.14 -17.81
CA LEU A 157 5.92 -10.98 -16.82
C LEU A 157 4.59 -10.36 -16.36
N ALA A 158 4.55 -9.04 -16.11
CA ALA A 158 3.30 -8.35 -15.79
C ALA A 158 2.25 -8.55 -16.90
N GLY A 159 2.67 -8.48 -18.19
CA GLY A 159 1.81 -8.76 -19.33
C GLY A 159 1.31 -10.21 -19.38
N GLU A 160 2.14 -11.17 -19.02
CA GLU A 160 1.74 -12.58 -18.91
C GLU A 160 0.66 -12.78 -17.84
N ILE A 161 0.88 -12.20 -16.65
CA ILE A 161 -0.07 -12.27 -15.53
C ILE A 161 -1.38 -11.57 -15.89
N TYR A 162 -1.31 -10.36 -16.47
CA TYR A 162 -2.50 -9.64 -16.93
C TYR A 162 -3.33 -10.49 -17.90
N ARG A 163 -2.70 -11.04 -18.95
CA ARG A 163 -3.38 -11.86 -19.95
C ARG A 163 -4.00 -13.12 -19.34
N TYR A 164 -3.31 -13.73 -18.37
CA TYR A 164 -3.85 -14.88 -17.64
C TYR A 164 -5.14 -14.52 -16.89
N ILE A 165 -5.16 -13.40 -16.17
CA ILE A 165 -6.35 -12.94 -15.45
C ILE A 165 -7.46 -12.56 -16.45
N ALA A 166 -7.12 -11.87 -17.54
CA ALA A 166 -8.07 -11.46 -18.56
C ALA A 166 -8.71 -12.65 -19.29
N ASP A 167 -7.96 -13.72 -19.52
CA ASP A 167 -8.49 -14.98 -20.09
C ASP A 167 -9.51 -15.65 -19.16
N LYS A 168 -9.34 -15.54 -17.85
CA LYS A 168 -10.25 -16.14 -16.86
C LYS A 168 -11.46 -15.26 -16.55
N ASN A 169 -11.24 -13.98 -16.30
CA ASN A 169 -12.27 -13.08 -15.77
C ASN A 169 -12.90 -12.19 -16.87
N GLY A 170 -12.27 -12.10 -18.05
CA GLY A 170 -12.67 -11.21 -19.14
C GLY A 170 -11.96 -9.87 -19.10
N GLU A 171 -11.61 -9.34 -20.26
CA GLU A 171 -11.01 -8.01 -20.38
C GLU A 171 -11.93 -6.90 -19.89
N GLY A 172 -11.37 -5.95 -19.13
CA GLY A 172 -12.09 -4.78 -18.62
C GLY A 172 -13.04 -5.08 -17.45
N THR A 173 -13.06 -6.29 -16.91
CA THR A 173 -13.88 -6.62 -15.73
C THR A 173 -13.18 -6.39 -14.40
N PHE A 174 -11.92 -5.99 -14.44
CA PHE A 174 -11.08 -5.75 -13.25
C PHE A 174 -10.14 -4.57 -13.44
N ILE A 175 -9.64 -4.06 -12.33
CA ILE A 175 -8.65 -2.99 -12.26
C ILE A 175 -7.26 -3.63 -12.21
N THR A 176 -6.33 -3.11 -13.00
CA THR A 176 -4.95 -3.58 -13.05
C THR A 176 -4.00 -2.56 -12.42
N GLU A 177 -3.25 -3.00 -11.42
CA GLU A 177 -2.06 -2.34 -10.90
C GLU A 177 -0.80 -3.11 -11.29
N VAL A 178 0.26 -2.40 -11.67
CA VAL A 178 1.60 -2.96 -11.75
C VAL A 178 2.44 -2.40 -10.62
N SER A 179 2.99 -3.27 -9.78
CA SER A 179 3.79 -2.91 -8.60
C SER A 179 5.26 -3.29 -8.78
N MET A 180 6.13 -2.34 -8.45
CA MET A 180 7.59 -2.44 -8.44
C MET A 180 8.19 -1.86 -7.15
N ASP A 181 7.38 -1.73 -6.08
CA ASP A 181 7.77 -1.06 -4.84
C ASP A 181 8.70 -1.88 -3.94
N GLU A 182 8.64 -3.22 -4.02
CA GLU A 182 9.50 -4.12 -3.23
C GLU A 182 10.85 -4.40 -3.90
N THR A 183 11.57 -3.35 -4.35
CA THR A 183 12.89 -3.43 -5.01
C THR A 183 13.99 -2.73 -4.20
N ASP A 184 15.26 -2.98 -4.56
CA ASP A 184 16.40 -2.41 -3.83
C ASP A 184 16.56 -0.89 -4.08
N SER A 185 16.26 -0.42 -5.30
CA SER A 185 16.47 0.96 -5.71
C SER A 185 15.19 1.64 -6.15
N PRO A 186 15.02 2.96 -5.88
CA PRO A 186 13.91 3.74 -6.42
C PRO A 186 13.94 3.77 -7.95
N GLN A 187 12.77 3.87 -8.58
CA GLN A 187 12.67 4.19 -10.00
C GLN A 187 12.69 5.71 -10.16
N THR A 188 13.58 6.18 -11.01
CA THR A 188 13.66 7.59 -11.40
C THR A 188 12.58 7.94 -12.43
N PRO A 189 12.18 9.24 -12.58
CA PRO A 189 11.22 9.65 -13.60
C PRO A 189 11.57 9.20 -15.04
N PRO A 190 12.85 9.26 -15.52
CA PRO A 190 13.23 8.67 -16.80
C PRO A 190 13.02 7.15 -16.89
N GLU A 191 13.32 6.41 -15.83
CA GLU A 191 13.08 4.97 -15.78
C GLU A 191 11.58 4.65 -15.77
N LEU A 192 10.76 5.39 -15.01
CA LEU A 192 9.32 5.26 -15.02
C LEU A 192 8.74 5.49 -16.42
N LEU A 193 9.25 6.46 -17.17
CA LEU A 193 8.82 6.71 -18.55
C LEU A 193 9.09 5.50 -19.46
N VAL A 194 10.26 4.88 -19.37
CA VAL A 194 10.61 3.67 -20.13
C VAL A 194 9.74 2.48 -19.72
N ILE A 195 9.48 2.33 -18.42
CA ILE A 195 8.60 1.30 -17.88
C ILE A 195 7.18 1.46 -18.43
N LEU A 196 6.63 2.67 -18.42
CA LEU A 196 5.28 2.96 -18.96
C LEU A 196 5.19 2.70 -20.47
N ALA A 197 6.25 3.03 -21.21
CA ALA A 197 6.35 2.67 -22.64
C ALA A 197 6.34 1.14 -22.84
N ALA A 198 7.05 0.39 -22.01
CA ALA A 198 7.07 -1.06 -22.05
C ALA A 198 5.69 -1.66 -21.68
N ILE A 199 5.03 -1.14 -20.67
CA ILE A 199 3.66 -1.53 -20.25
C ILE A 199 2.67 -1.33 -21.40
N ALA A 200 2.73 -0.19 -22.08
CA ALA A 200 1.91 0.08 -23.26
C ALA A 200 2.17 -0.92 -24.39
N LYS A 201 3.44 -1.27 -24.66
CA LYS A 201 3.81 -2.28 -25.65
C LYS A 201 3.32 -3.69 -25.30
N GLN A 202 3.18 -4.02 -24.03
CA GLN A 202 2.59 -5.28 -23.57
C GLN A 202 1.06 -5.29 -23.65
N GLY A 203 0.43 -4.15 -23.95
CA GLY A 203 -1.02 -4.00 -24.03
C GLY A 203 -1.72 -4.12 -22.67
N ILE A 204 -1.03 -3.76 -21.58
CA ILE A 204 -1.61 -3.80 -20.23
C ILE A 204 -2.41 -2.51 -20.01
N PRO A 205 -3.75 -2.57 -19.79
CA PRO A 205 -4.55 -1.38 -19.47
C PRO A 205 -4.38 -1.00 -17.99
N VAL A 206 -3.16 -0.64 -17.62
CA VAL A 206 -2.80 -0.30 -16.25
C VAL A 206 -3.53 0.95 -15.77
N GLN A 207 -4.20 0.89 -14.63
CA GLN A 207 -4.94 2.01 -14.04
C GLN A 207 -4.24 2.60 -12.81
N THR A 208 -3.39 1.80 -12.16
CA THR A 208 -2.51 2.29 -11.09
C THR A 208 -1.11 1.69 -11.25
N ILE A 209 -0.08 2.47 -10.94
CA ILE A 209 1.32 2.02 -10.96
C ILE A 209 2.00 2.38 -9.65
N ALA A 210 2.67 1.41 -9.04
CA ALA A 210 3.37 1.58 -7.77
C ALA A 210 4.89 1.50 -7.98
N PRO A 211 5.56 2.63 -8.25
CA PRO A 211 7.02 2.69 -8.23
C PRO A 211 7.52 2.71 -6.78
N LYS A 212 8.79 2.38 -6.59
CA LYS A 212 9.50 2.65 -5.36
C LYS A 212 10.00 4.09 -5.35
N PHE A 213 9.62 4.84 -4.34
CA PHE A 213 10.12 6.19 -4.09
C PHE A 213 11.42 6.18 -3.29
N THR A 214 12.19 7.28 -3.39
CA THR A 214 13.33 7.52 -2.52
C THR A 214 12.92 7.55 -1.05
N GLY A 215 13.84 7.18 -0.15
CA GLY A 215 13.60 7.08 1.28
C GLY A 215 13.12 5.70 1.72
N ARG A 216 12.70 5.60 2.96
CA ARG A 216 12.30 4.34 3.58
C ARG A 216 10.87 4.40 4.09
N PHE A 217 10.06 3.44 3.66
CA PHE A 217 8.69 3.23 4.11
C PHE A 217 8.64 2.15 5.20
N ASN A 218 9.25 2.48 6.34
CA ASN A 218 9.36 1.54 7.45
C ASN A 218 8.00 1.16 8.03
N LYS A 219 7.89 -0.08 8.48
CA LYS A 219 6.66 -0.62 9.05
C LYS A 219 6.32 0.07 10.38
N GLY A 220 5.10 0.55 10.52
CA GLY A 220 4.55 1.09 11.75
C GLY A 220 4.95 2.54 12.09
N VAL A 221 5.88 3.15 11.37
CA VAL A 221 6.36 4.51 11.63
C VAL A 221 6.30 5.39 10.39
N ASP A 222 6.58 6.69 10.54
CA ASP A 222 6.52 7.66 9.46
C ASP A 222 7.61 7.41 8.39
N TYR A 223 7.49 8.11 7.28
CA TYR A 223 8.48 8.13 6.21
C TYR A 223 9.85 8.61 6.74
N VAL A 224 10.90 7.92 6.33
CA VAL A 224 12.28 8.26 6.69
C VAL A 224 13.04 8.65 5.43
N GLY A 225 13.28 9.93 5.25
CA GLY A 225 13.96 10.48 4.08
C GLY A 225 13.80 11.99 3.97
N ASP A 226 14.29 12.55 2.87
CA ASP A 226 14.07 13.96 2.54
C ASP A 226 12.68 14.15 1.93
N VAL A 227 11.79 14.79 2.68
CA VAL A 227 10.39 15.04 2.26
C VAL A 227 10.32 15.97 1.05
N ALA A 228 11.24 16.93 0.92
CA ALA A 228 11.26 17.83 -0.22
C ALA A 228 11.69 17.10 -1.50
N GLN A 229 12.67 16.19 -1.40
CA GLN A 229 13.05 15.31 -2.49
C GLN A 229 11.91 14.38 -2.88
N PHE A 230 11.22 13.77 -1.91
CA PHE A 230 10.04 12.94 -2.18
C PHE A 230 8.95 13.73 -2.93
N GLU A 231 8.66 14.96 -2.49
CA GLU A 231 7.66 15.81 -3.14
C GLU A 231 8.02 16.10 -4.59
N LYS A 232 9.29 16.38 -4.85
CA LYS A 232 9.77 16.64 -6.22
C LYS A 232 9.65 15.39 -7.10
N GLU A 233 10.12 14.25 -6.62
CA GLU A 233 10.01 12.98 -7.34
C GLU A 233 8.55 12.64 -7.65
N PHE A 234 7.67 12.78 -6.65
CA PHE A 234 6.24 12.53 -6.82
C PHE A 234 5.61 13.45 -7.88
N GLN A 235 5.98 14.75 -7.91
CA GLN A 235 5.51 15.68 -8.93
C GLN A 235 6.04 15.33 -10.32
N ASP A 236 7.32 14.97 -10.44
CA ASP A 236 7.94 14.58 -11.70
C ASP A 236 7.31 13.29 -12.24
N ASP A 237 7.03 12.30 -11.38
CA ASP A 237 6.33 11.06 -11.76
C ASP A 237 4.90 11.32 -12.25
N LEU A 238 4.16 12.23 -11.62
CA LEU A 238 2.84 12.64 -12.12
C LEU A 238 2.92 13.25 -13.52
N ALA A 239 3.96 14.07 -13.79
CA ALA A 239 4.17 14.66 -15.10
C ALA A 239 4.55 13.60 -16.14
N VAL A 240 5.41 12.64 -15.77
CA VAL A 240 5.79 11.49 -16.62
C VAL A 240 4.56 10.64 -16.97
N ILE A 241 3.70 10.34 -15.99
CA ILE A 241 2.46 9.59 -16.24
C ILE A 241 1.57 10.34 -17.22
N ALA A 242 1.34 11.65 -17.00
CA ALA A 242 0.51 12.45 -17.89
C ALA A 242 1.06 12.53 -19.33
N PHE A 243 2.38 12.55 -19.47
CA PHE A 243 3.05 12.47 -20.78
C PHE A 243 2.87 11.09 -21.41
N ALA A 244 3.13 10.00 -20.67
CA ALA A 244 3.05 8.63 -21.16
C ALA A 244 1.62 8.24 -21.57
N VAL A 245 0.60 8.66 -20.81
CA VAL A 245 -0.82 8.46 -21.15
C VAL A 245 -1.12 9.00 -22.55
N LYS A 246 -0.74 10.25 -22.83
CA LYS A 246 -0.95 10.88 -24.13
C LYS A 246 -0.10 10.27 -25.24
N LYS A 247 1.14 9.93 -24.93
CA LYS A 247 2.11 9.46 -25.89
C LYS A 247 1.86 8.02 -26.34
N TYR A 248 1.49 7.16 -25.40
CA TYR A 248 1.38 5.72 -25.62
C TYR A 248 -0.05 5.18 -25.58
N GLY A 249 -1.06 6.05 -25.35
CA GLY A 249 -2.46 5.64 -25.28
C GLY A 249 -2.79 4.77 -24.07
N LEU A 250 -2.10 4.99 -22.95
CA LEU A 250 -2.44 4.36 -21.68
C LEU A 250 -3.78 4.91 -21.15
N PRO A 251 -4.46 4.19 -20.24
CA PRO A 251 -5.72 4.66 -19.67
C PRO A 251 -5.64 6.08 -19.10
N GLU A 252 -6.60 6.93 -19.42
CA GLU A 252 -6.62 8.34 -18.97
C GLU A 252 -6.70 8.48 -17.43
N ASN A 253 -7.23 7.47 -16.75
CA ASN A 253 -7.32 7.39 -15.30
C ASN A 253 -6.09 6.79 -14.61
N LEU A 254 -5.02 6.49 -15.37
CA LEU A 254 -3.77 6.01 -14.80
C LEU A 254 -3.22 7.00 -13.78
N LYS A 255 -2.89 6.49 -12.59
CA LYS A 255 -2.39 7.27 -11.47
C LYS A 255 -1.32 6.53 -10.67
N LEU A 256 -0.57 7.30 -9.87
CA LEU A 256 0.35 6.73 -8.90
C LEU A 256 -0.40 5.94 -7.82
N SER A 257 0.19 4.83 -7.44
CA SER A 257 -0.14 4.06 -6.25
C SER A 257 1.02 4.18 -5.26
N VAL A 258 0.71 4.63 -4.03
CA VAL A 258 1.69 4.74 -2.95
C VAL A 258 1.46 3.60 -1.96
N HIS A 259 2.36 2.63 -1.93
CA HIS A 259 2.31 1.55 -0.94
C HIS A 259 2.93 2.03 0.37
N SER A 260 2.18 2.79 1.14
CA SER A 260 2.68 3.37 2.40
C SER A 260 2.89 2.32 3.50
N GLY A 261 2.20 1.19 3.41
CA GLY A 261 2.28 0.07 4.33
C GLY A 261 1.77 0.35 5.75
N SER A 262 1.83 1.59 6.19
CA SER A 262 1.31 2.12 7.45
C SER A 262 1.33 3.66 7.40
N ASP A 263 1.14 4.31 8.55
CA ASP A 263 1.14 5.77 8.68
C ASP A 263 2.42 6.41 8.09
N LYS A 264 2.25 7.40 7.20
CA LYS A 264 3.32 8.18 6.58
C LYS A 264 2.92 9.65 6.53
N PHE A 265 2.65 10.20 7.69
CA PHE A 265 2.00 11.51 7.83
C PHE A 265 2.78 12.65 7.21
N SER A 266 4.11 12.61 7.28
CA SER A 266 5.00 13.67 6.77
C SER A 266 4.92 13.88 5.26
N ILE A 267 4.51 12.87 4.49
CA ILE A 267 4.39 12.97 3.02
C ILE A 267 2.97 13.28 2.53
N TYR A 268 1.96 13.30 3.39
CA TYR A 268 0.57 13.48 2.95
C TYR A 268 0.31 14.90 2.44
N GLU A 269 0.80 15.92 3.12
CA GLU A 269 0.67 17.31 2.65
C GLU A 269 1.43 17.55 1.33
N PRO A 270 2.69 17.11 1.15
CA PRO A 270 3.36 17.12 -0.15
C PRO A 270 2.56 16.47 -1.26
N ILE A 271 2.02 15.26 -1.04
CA ILE A 271 1.17 14.57 -2.01
C ILE A 271 -0.06 15.43 -2.34
N ARG A 272 -0.78 15.94 -1.34
CA ARG A 272 -1.95 16.80 -1.56
C ARG A 272 -1.62 18.04 -2.40
N ARG A 273 -0.50 18.72 -2.12
CA ARG A 273 -0.07 19.88 -2.92
C ARG A 273 0.14 19.51 -4.39
N ALA A 274 0.82 18.37 -4.63
CA ALA A 274 1.04 17.87 -5.98
C ALA A 274 -0.26 17.52 -6.70
N LEU A 275 -1.21 16.84 -6.02
CA LEU A 275 -2.52 16.49 -6.58
C LEU A 275 -3.35 17.74 -6.90
N LYS A 276 -3.33 18.77 -6.04
CA LYS A 276 -4.02 20.06 -6.31
C LYS A 276 -3.43 20.79 -7.51
N LYS A 277 -2.10 20.80 -7.64
CA LYS A 277 -1.39 21.47 -8.74
C LYS A 277 -1.66 20.80 -10.09
N THR A 278 -1.72 19.48 -10.13
CA THR A 278 -1.81 18.72 -11.38
C THR A 278 -3.21 18.26 -11.75
N GLY A 279 -4.12 18.19 -10.77
CA GLY A 279 -5.44 17.58 -10.95
C GLY A 279 -5.40 16.05 -11.04
N ALA A 280 -4.25 15.42 -10.82
CA ALA A 280 -4.08 13.96 -10.87
C ALA A 280 -4.91 13.21 -9.83
N GLY A 281 -5.14 11.93 -10.06
CA GLY A 281 -5.69 10.98 -9.10
C GLY A 281 -4.60 10.37 -8.20
N LEU A 282 -5.03 9.60 -7.20
CA LEU A 282 -4.15 8.84 -6.29
C LEU A 282 -4.79 7.54 -5.87
N HIS A 283 -4.00 6.48 -5.84
CA HIS A 283 -4.26 5.30 -5.02
C HIS A 283 -3.21 5.24 -3.90
N ILE A 284 -3.62 5.00 -2.66
CA ILE A 284 -2.69 4.87 -1.53
C ILE A 284 -3.10 3.67 -0.67
N LYS A 285 -2.16 2.86 -0.25
CA LYS A 285 -2.38 1.64 0.54
C LYS A 285 -1.76 1.74 1.93
N THR A 286 -2.56 1.51 2.97
CA THR A 286 -2.17 1.62 4.40
C THR A 286 -2.44 0.33 5.18
N ALA A 287 -2.13 -0.82 4.59
CA ALA A 287 -2.53 -2.13 5.10
C ALA A 287 -2.19 -2.40 6.59
N GLY A 288 -1.07 -1.87 7.08
CA GLY A 288 -0.60 -2.15 8.44
C GLY A 288 -1.25 -1.34 9.57
N THR A 289 -1.91 -0.23 9.25
CA THR A 289 -2.45 0.71 10.25
C THR A 289 -3.55 0.10 11.11
N THR A 290 -4.52 -0.57 10.50
CA THR A 290 -5.69 -1.14 11.21
C THR A 290 -5.30 -2.09 12.35
N TRP A 291 -4.31 -2.95 12.14
CA TRP A 291 -3.82 -3.87 13.15
C TRP A 291 -3.31 -3.17 14.42
N LEU A 292 -2.60 -2.06 14.28
CA LEU A 292 -2.10 -1.31 15.43
C LEU A 292 -3.23 -0.60 16.18
N GLU A 293 -4.24 -0.12 15.45
CA GLU A 293 -5.43 0.49 16.05
C GLU A 293 -6.32 -0.57 16.75
N GLU A 294 -6.31 -1.84 16.31
CA GLU A 294 -6.94 -2.95 17.07
C GLU A 294 -6.28 -3.13 18.44
N LEU A 295 -4.95 -3.09 18.52
CA LEU A 295 -4.24 -3.19 19.80
C LEU A 295 -4.49 -1.96 20.68
N ILE A 296 -4.47 -0.75 20.11
CA ILE A 296 -4.78 0.49 20.83
C ILE A 296 -6.20 0.41 21.41
N GLY A 297 -7.18 0.09 20.58
CA GLY A 297 -8.58 0.00 21.02
C GLY A 297 -8.82 -1.09 22.06
N SER A 298 -8.14 -2.23 21.94
CA SER A 298 -8.18 -3.31 22.93
C SER A 298 -7.60 -2.85 24.27
N ALA A 299 -6.46 -2.16 24.25
CA ALA A 299 -5.83 -1.62 25.46
C ALA A 299 -6.69 -0.54 26.13
N GLU A 300 -7.30 0.38 25.34
CA GLU A 300 -8.22 1.41 25.85
C GLU A 300 -9.47 0.82 26.50
N ALA A 301 -9.97 -0.31 26.00
CA ALA A 301 -11.10 -0.99 26.61
C ALA A 301 -10.78 -1.51 28.03
N GLY A 302 -9.49 -1.62 28.39
CA GLY A 302 -9.06 -2.07 29.71
C GLY A 302 -9.33 -3.56 29.97
N GLY A 303 -9.11 -3.98 31.20
CA GLY A 303 -9.37 -5.37 31.63
C GLY A 303 -8.75 -6.41 30.70
N ASP A 304 -9.53 -7.41 30.29
CA ASP A 304 -9.04 -8.49 29.42
C ASP A 304 -8.48 -7.98 28.08
N GLY A 305 -8.93 -6.82 27.57
CA GLY A 305 -8.43 -6.21 26.33
C GLY A 305 -6.99 -5.73 26.50
N LEU A 306 -6.72 -5.02 27.58
CA LEU A 306 -5.37 -4.56 27.93
C LEU A 306 -4.45 -5.75 28.22
N ASP A 307 -4.95 -6.74 28.97
CA ASP A 307 -4.17 -7.93 29.30
C ASP A 307 -3.75 -8.69 28.04
N LEU A 308 -4.67 -8.84 27.08
CA LEU A 308 -4.37 -9.48 25.80
C LEU A 308 -3.35 -8.67 24.97
N ALA A 309 -3.50 -7.34 24.93
CA ALA A 309 -2.53 -6.48 24.21
C ALA A 309 -1.12 -6.61 24.79
N LYS A 310 -0.99 -6.67 26.12
CA LYS A 310 0.29 -6.92 26.81
C LYS A 310 0.86 -8.31 26.51
N GLU A 311 0.00 -9.34 26.47
CA GLU A 311 0.42 -10.69 26.11
C GLU A 311 0.93 -10.77 24.66
N VAL A 312 0.24 -10.09 23.71
CA VAL A 312 0.72 -9.98 22.33
C VAL A 312 2.12 -9.36 22.28
N TYR A 313 2.36 -8.33 23.07
CA TYR A 313 3.69 -7.73 23.14
C TYR A 313 4.74 -8.69 23.72
N ALA A 314 4.44 -9.34 24.84
CA ALA A 314 5.36 -10.28 25.48
C ALA A 314 5.76 -11.42 24.55
N GLU A 315 4.80 -11.99 23.82
CA GLU A 315 5.04 -13.02 22.81
C GLU A 315 5.82 -12.47 21.61
N ALA A 316 5.54 -11.24 21.16
CA ALA A 316 6.29 -10.60 20.08
C ALA A 316 7.74 -10.33 20.52
N PHE A 317 7.96 -9.88 21.74
CA PHE A 317 9.29 -9.65 22.30
C PHE A 317 10.10 -10.96 22.38
N ALA A 318 9.51 -12.03 22.91
CA ALA A 318 10.15 -13.34 23.01
C ALA A 318 10.52 -13.95 21.65
N ASN A 319 9.82 -13.56 20.57
CA ASN A 319 10.04 -14.05 19.21
C ASN A 319 10.58 -12.98 18.26
N SER A 320 11.10 -11.88 18.79
CA SER A 320 11.44 -10.67 18.01
C SER A 320 12.39 -10.94 16.84
N GLU A 321 13.43 -11.73 17.02
CA GLU A 321 14.38 -12.10 15.96
C GLU A 321 13.65 -12.74 14.76
N ALA A 322 12.83 -13.75 15.01
CA ALA A 322 12.10 -14.48 13.97
C ALA A 322 11.00 -13.62 13.30
N LEU A 323 10.38 -12.72 14.07
CA LEU A 323 9.36 -11.81 13.54
C LEU A 323 9.97 -10.71 12.67
N CYS A 324 11.13 -10.19 13.05
CA CYS A 324 11.82 -9.09 12.37
C CYS A 324 12.59 -9.54 11.13
N ALA A 325 13.14 -10.75 11.11
CA ALA A 325 13.99 -11.24 10.01
C ALA A 325 13.40 -11.02 8.60
N PRO A 326 12.10 -11.30 8.31
CA PRO A 326 11.53 -11.08 7.00
C PRO A 326 11.35 -9.59 6.62
N TYR A 327 11.54 -8.67 7.56
CA TYR A 327 11.30 -7.23 7.42
C TYR A 327 12.54 -6.39 7.66
N ALA A 328 13.72 -6.99 7.74
CA ALA A 328 14.98 -6.32 8.10
C ALA A 328 15.28 -5.05 7.28
N THR A 329 14.85 -5.00 6.02
CA THR A 329 15.05 -3.84 5.13
C THR A 329 14.04 -2.70 5.34
N VAL A 330 12.93 -2.97 6.03
CA VAL A 330 11.79 -2.04 6.20
C VAL A 330 11.37 -1.86 7.67
N ILE A 331 12.26 -2.15 8.60
CA ILE A 331 12.15 -1.84 10.03
C ILE A 331 13.44 -1.20 10.52
N ASP A 332 13.34 -0.51 11.66
CA ASP A 332 14.47 0.14 12.32
C ASP A 332 14.23 0.06 13.83
N ILE A 333 14.33 -1.16 14.35
CA ILE A 333 14.07 -1.47 15.75
C ILE A 333 15.40 -1.49 16.51
N ASN A 334 15.55 -0.56 17.47
CA ASN A 334 16.60 -0.65 18.45
C ASN A 334 16.13 -1.53 19.61
N THR A 335 16.77 -2.68 19.78
CA THR A 335 16.40 -3.65 20.83
C THR A 335 16.59 -3.11 22.24
N ASP A 336 17.52 -2.18 22.42
CA ASP A 336 17.78 -1.55 23.73
C ASP A 336 16.66 -0.59 24.15
N ASP A 337 15.85 -0.11 23.20
CA ASP A 337 14.70 0.75 23.45
C ASP A 337 13.40 -0.05 23.69
N LEU A 338 13.43 -1.36 23.52
CA LEU A 338 12.25 -2.21 23.78
C LEU A 338 12.05 -2.36 25.29
N PRO A 339 10.87 -2.00 25.83
CA PRO A 339 10.59 -2.18 27.25
C PRO A 339 10.54 -3.67 27.62
N ASP A 340 11.08 -4.00 28.78
CA ASP A 340 10.97 -5.36 29.31
C ASP A 340 9.50 -5.77 29.47
N PRO A 341 9.08 -6.98 29.07
CA PRO A 341 7.71 -7.45 29.18
C PRO A 341 7.10 -7.37 30.59
N GLU A 342 7.90 -7.57 31.65
CA GLU A 342 7.42 -7.42 33.02
C GLU A 342 7.12 -5.94 33.37
N THR A 343 7.87 -5.02 32.77
CA THR A 343 7.57 -3.58 32.85
C THR A 343 6.25 -3.26 32.14
N VAL A 344 6.05 -3.75 30.91
CA VAL A 344 4.83 -3.55 30.14
C VAL A 344 3.61 -4.17 30.84
N LYS A 345 3.78 -5.31 31.49
CA LYS A 345 2.74 -5.97 32.27
C LYS A 345 2.19 -5.08 33.39
N ALA A 346 3.03 -4.23 33.96
CA ALA A 346 2.61 -3.28 35.00
C ALA A 346 1.96 -2.00 34.46
N TRP A 347 2.03 -1.74 33.14
CA TRP A 347 1.51 -0.51 32.55
C TRP A 347 0.00 -0.38 32.69
N THR A 348 -0.46 0.85 32.83
CA THR A 348 -1.87 1.21 32.63
C THR A 348 -2.26 1.15 31.15
N ALA A 349 -3.55 1.22 30.84
CA ALA A 349 -4.04 1.35 29.49
C ALA A 349 -3.45 2.60 28.80
N GLU A 350 -3.41 3.73 29.50
CA GLU A 350 -2.85 4.99 28.99
C GLU A 350 -1.37 4.86 28.62
N GLN A 351 -0.55 4.27 29.48
CA GLN A 351 0.88 4.05 29.20
C GLN A 351 1.09 3.15 27.97
N TYR A 352 0.33 2.07 27.87
CA TYR A 352 0.40 1.18 26.69
C TYR A 352 0.02 1.91 25.40
N VAL A 353 -1.08 2.64 25.45
CA VAL A 353 -1.59 3.40 24.29
C VAL A 353 -0.62 4.51 23.89
N ASN A 354 -0.09 5.27 24.84
CA ASN A 354 0.87 6.35 24.57
C ASN A 354 2.16 5.82 23.93
N ALA A 355 2.66 4.68 24.40
CA ALA A 355 3.83 4.04 23.81
C ALA A 355 3.57 3.53 22.37
N LEU A 356 2.33 3.08 22.08
CA LEU A 356 1.98 2.47 20.80
C LEU A 356 1.45 3.48 19.77
N ARG A 357 0.62 4.45 20.19
CA ARG A 357 -0.01 5.42 19.28
C ARG A 357 1.05 6.22 18.55
N HIS A 358 0.92 6.33 17.24
CA HIS A 358 1.90 7.04 16.41
C HIS A 358 1.85 8.55 16.63
N ASP A 359 2.42 9.00 17.71
CA ASP A 359 2.62 10.42 18.01
C ASP A 359 4.08 10.67 18.43
N PRO A 360 4.98 10.98 17.48
CA PRO A 360 6.40 11.22 17.78
C PRO A 360 6.68 12.37 18.76
N ASN A 361 5.68 13.23 19.00
CA ASN A 361 5.82 14.34 19.96
C ASN A 361 5.43 13.93 21.39
N HIS A 362 4.79 12.77 21.55
CA HIS A 362 4.44 12.28 22.88
C HIS A 362 5.69 11.69 23.59
N PRO A 363 5.99 12.09 24.84
CA PRO A 363 7.22 11.67 25.52
C PRO A 363 7.30 10.16 25.80
N GLU A 364 6.19 9.46 25.86
CA GLU A 364 6.12 8.01 26.08
C GLU A 364 6.09 7.20 24.77
N PHE A 365 6.01 7.86 23.60
CA PHE A 365 6.00 7.15 22.32
C PHE A 365 7.29 6.36 22.12
N ASN A 366 7.14 5.08 21.76
CA ASN A 366 8.28 4.20 21.51
C ASN A 366 8.18 3.59 20.11
N SER A 367 9.03 4.07 19.19
CA SER A 367 9.04 3.64 17.80
C SER A 367 9.44 2.16 17.63
N SER A 368 10.36 1.66 18.46
CA SER A 368 10.78 0.25 18.45
C SER A 368 9.66 -0.67 18.93
N PHE A 369 8.94 -0.30 20.00
CA PHE A 369 7.76 -0.98 20.49
C PHE A 369 6.66 -1.06 19.42
N ARG A 370 6.37 0.07 18.77
CA ARG A 370 5.37 0.15 17.70
C ARG A 370 5.75 -0.70 16.49
N GLN A 371 7.00 -0.66 16.03
CA GLN A 371 7.47 -1.45 14.89
C GLN A 371 7.45 -2.94 15.20
N LEU A 372 7.87 -3.35 16.40
CA LEU A 372 7.81 -4.75 16.82
C LEU A 372 6.37 -5.26 16.82
N LEU A 373 5.43 -4.50 17.37
CA LEU A 373 4.02 -4.85 17.33
C LEU A 373 3.47 -4.85 15.89
N HIS A 374 3.93 -3.94 15.03
CA HIS A 374 3.49 -3.94 13.63
C HIS A 374 3.79 -5.28 12.94
N VAL A 375 4.98 -5.84 13.12
CA VAL A 375 5.34 -7.16 12.55
C VAL A 375 4.83 -8.32 13.40
N GLY A 376 4.41 -8.03 14.61
CA GLY A 376 3.95 -8.98 15.64
C GLY A 376 2.54 -9.54 15.44
N TYR A 377 1.79 -9.15 14.40
CA TYR A 377 0.42 -9.66 14.19
C TYR A 377 0.33 -11.19 14.07
N LYS A 378 1.45 -11.84 13.74
CA LYS A 378 1.57 -13.31 13.72
C LYS A 378 1.36 -13.93 15.11
N THR A 379 1.68 -13.21 16.18
CA THR A 379 1.47 -13.69 17.57
C THR A 379 -0.02 -13.69 17.90
N ALA A 380 -0.75 -12.63 17.53
CA ALA A 380 -2.21 -12.60 17.69
C ALA A 380 -2.89 -13.68 16.83
N ALA A 381 -2.42 -13.92 15.61
CA ALA A 381 -2.93 -15.00 14.76
C ALA A 381 -2.81 -16.38 15.45
N LYS A 382 -1.72 -16.64 16.17
CA LYS A 382 -1.54 -17.89 16.94
C LYS A 382 -2.51 -18.02 18.12
N MET A 383 -3.04 -16.89 18.65
CA MET A 383 -4.05 -16.91 19.70
C MET A 383 -5.44 -17.34 19.18
N GLY A 384 -5.63 -17.33 17.86
CA GLY A 384 -6.84 -17.85 17.19
C GLY A 384 -8.12 -17.24 17.72
N ASP A 385 -9.11 -18.08 18.02
CA ASP A 385 -10.44 -17.67 18.51
C ASP A 385 -10.39 -16.75 19.72
N ARG A 386 -9.38 -16.85 20.57
CA ARG A 386 -9.25 -16.00 21.75
C ARG A 386 -9.05 -14.54 21.34
N TYR A 387 -8.20 -14.30 20.34
CA TYR A 387 -8.00 -12.98 19.79
C TYR A 387 -9.27 -12.46 19.10
N LEU A 388 -9.89 -13.25 18.22
CA LEU A 388 -11.11 -12.87 17.51
C LEU A 388 -12.27 -12.52 18.44
N LYS A 389 -12.47 -13.29 19.52
CA LYS A 389 -13.47 -12.97 20.54
C LYS A 389 -13.18 -11.65 21.27
N MET A 390 -11.90 -11.31 21.42
CA MET A 390 -11.51 -10.03 22.03
C MET A 390 -11.79 -8.86 21.08
N LEU A 391 -11.57 -9.00 19.76
CA LEU A 391 -11.95 -7.98 18.79
C LEU A 391 -13.44 -7.64 18.87
N VAL A 392 -14.29 -8.67 18.99
CA VAL A 392 -15.74 -8.48 19.18
C VAL A 392 -16.05 -7.81 20.53
N LYS A 393 -15.40 -8.23 21.62
CA LYS A 393 -15.61 -7.65 22.95
C LYS A 393 -15.22 -6.18 23.04
N CYS A 394 -14.17 -5.78 22.33
CA CYS A 394 -13.63 -4.42 22.31
C CYS A 394 -14.07 -3.62 21.07
N GLU A 395 -15.07 -4.07 20.31
CA GLU A 395 -15.48 -3.52 19.00
C GLU A 395 -15.68 -2.00 19.06
N GLU A 396 -16.35 -1.47 20.08
CA GLU A 396 -16.64 -0.04 20.19
C GLU A 396 -15.37 0.81 20.24
N SER A 397 -14.42 0.46 21.10
CA SER A 397 -13.14 1.16 21.24
C SER A 397 -12.26 1.00 20.00
N ILE A 398 -12.18 -0.21 19.44
CA ILE A 398 -11.41 -0.50 18.24
C ILE A 398 -11.97 0.26 17.04
N SER A 399 -13.28 0.18 16.80
CA SER A 399 -13.94 0.85 15.67
C SER A 399 -13.75 2.37 15.72
N ARG A 400 -13.82 2.97 16.91
CA ARG A 400 -13.52 4.39 17.09
C ARG A 400 -12.08 4.70 16.66
N ASN A 401 -11.08 3.99 17.19
CA ASN A 401 -9.68 4.21 16.89
C ASN A 401 -9.37 4.02 15.38
N VAL A 402 -9.87 2.96 14.78
CA VAL A 402 -9.70 2.69 13.33
C VAL A 402 -10.32 3.82 12.50
N THR A 403 -11.56 4.22 12.80
CA THR A 403 -12.26 5.27 12.06
C THR A 403 -11.55 6.62 12.21
N GLU A 404 -11.16 7.00 13.43
CA GLU A 404 -10.44 8.25 13.69
C GLU A 404 -9.07 8.28 13.05
N ASN A 405 -8.29 7.21 13.16
CA ASN A 405 -6.99 7.12 12.53
C ASN A 405 -7.11 7.31 11.01
N LEU A 406 -7.98 6.55 10.34
CA LEU A 406 -8.12 6.63 8.88
C LEU A 406 -8.70 7.98 8.44
N TYR A 407 -9.68 8.52 9.14
CA TYR A 407 -10.31 9.79 8.74
C TYR A 407 -9.43 10.99 9.08
N GLU A 408 -9.08 11.19 10.36
CA GLU A 408 -8.39 12.41 10.82
C GLU A 408 -6.91 12.44 10.39
N ARG A 409 -6.26 11.27 10.35
CA ARG A 409 -4.81 11.20 10.16
C ARG A 409 -4.38 10.80 8.76
N HIS A 410 -5.29 10.27 7.92
CA HIS A 410 -5.01 9.87 6.54
C HIS A 410 -5.87 10.63 5.54
N LEU A 411 -7.20 10.40 5.53
CA LEU A 411 -8.08 10.94 4.48
C LEU A 411 -8.14 12.46 4.52
N LYS A 412 -8.20 13.05 5.71
CA LYS A 412 -8.31 14.50 5.90
C LYS A 412 -7.04 15.23 5.41
N PRO A 413 -5.82 14.91 5.85
CA PRO A 413 -4.61 15.57 5.37
C PRO A 413 -4.31 15.30 3.90
N LEU A 414 -4.71 14.14 3.35
CA LEU A 414 -4.49 13.80 1.95
C LEU A 414 -5.46 14.50 0.99
N PHE A 415 -6.75 14.59 1.35
CA PHE A 415 -7.79 14.91 0.40
C PHE A 415 -8.71 16.07 0.81
N ILE A 416 -8.83 16.41 2.11
CA ILE A 416 -9.83 17.34 2.62
C ILE A 416 -9.23 18.67 3.04
N ASP A 417 -8.18 18.67 3.86
CA ASP A 417 -7.57 19.90 4.40
C ASP A 417 -7.11 20.84 3.29
N GLN A 418 -7.45 22.15 3.45
CA GLN A 418 -7.14 23.19 2.44
C GLN A 418 -5.83 23.90 2.74
#